data_3724ec8cbacc1f54dbb0cb34035f0a38
#
_entry.id   3724ec8cbacc1f54dbb0cb34035f0a38
#
_cell.length_a   1.000
_cell.length_b   1.000
_cell.length_c   1.000
_cell.angle_alpha   90.00
_cell.angle_beta   90.00
_cell.angle_gamma   90.00
#
_symmetry.space_group_name_H-M   'P 1'
#
loop_
_entity.id
_entity.type
_entity.pdbx_description
1 polymer ?
#
loop_
_entity_poly.entity_id
_entity_poly.type
_entity_poly.pdbx_seq_one_letter_code
_entity_poly.pdbx_strand_id
1 'polypeptide(L)'
;GDLGVELPLEDVPLVQKNAIELARRWAKPVIVATQVLESMIDSPRPTRAEASDCANAVLDGADAVMLSGETSVGKYPIDTVKTMARIIESTEEHGLNRVPPLGSKPRTRGGAITRAAVEIADQLDAACICTFTQSGDSARRLSRLRPKKPVFAFTPVESTLNYMSLFWGIRPLLVEFAEHTDTMTAQVDRKLLENG
;
A
#
# COMPACT_ATOMS: atom_id res chain seq x y z
N GLY A 1 2.74 -4.59 20.00
CA GLY A 1 1.41 -4.17 20.41
C GLY A 1 0.58 -5.31 21.01
N ASP A 2 -0.72 -5.22 20.93
CA ASP A 2 -1.66 -6.13 21.58
C ASP A 2 -1.45 -7.61 21.26
N LEU A 3 -1.04 -7.94 20.02
CA LEU A 3 -0.68 -9.31 19.65
C LEU A 3 0.41 -9.91 20.57
N GLY A 4 1.43 -9.12 20.92
CA GLY A 4 2.50 -9.58 21.80
C GLY A 4 2.10 -9.67 23.26
N VAL A 5 0.93 -9.12 23.65
CA VAL A 5 0.34 -9.28 25.00
C VAL A 5 -0.53 -10.52 25.07
N GLU A 6 -1.27 -10.81 23.99
CA GLU A 6 -2.25 -11.90 23.91
C GLU A 6 -1.64 -13.24 23.50
N LEU A 7 -0.49 -13.24 22.82
CA LEU A 7 0.14 -14.43 22.27
C LEU A 7 1.57 -14.61 22.80
N PRO A 8 2.10 -15.84 22.82
CA PRO A 8 3.53 -16.07 23.02
C PRO A 8 4.34 -15.25 22.01
N LEU A 9 5.40 -14.58 22.48
CA LEU A 9 6.17 -13.63 21.66
C LEU A 9 6.75 -14.29 20.40
N GLU A 10 7.14 -15.55 20.49
CA GLU A 10 7.68 -16.35 19.39
C GLU A 10 6.67 -16.61 18.26
N ASP A 11 5.38 -16.56 18.54
CA ASP A 11 4.31 -16.80 17.56
C ASP A 11 3.89 -15.53 16.82
N VAL A 12 4.14 -14.35 17.40
CA VAL A 12 3.70 -13.04 16.86
C VAL A 12 4.15 -12.82 15.41
N PRO A 13 5.41 -13.10 15.01
CA PRO A 13 5.84 -12.86 13.62
C PRO A 13 5.06 -13.69 12.60
N LEU A 14 4.75 -14.95 12.90
CA LEU A 14 3.99 -15.81 12.01
C LEU A 14 2.52 -15.40 11.92
N VAL A 15 1.94 -15.01 13.05
CA VAL A 15 0.55 -14.51 13.08
C VAL A 15 0.43 -13.22 12.29
N GLN A 16 1.39 -12.30 12.42
CA GLN A 16 1.43 -11.06 11.61
C GLN A 16 1.48 -11.37 10.11
N LYS A 17 2.39 -12.25 9.66
CA LYS A 17 2.50 -12.65 8.25
C LYS A 17 1.19 -13.26 7.72
N ASN A 18 0.59 -14.16 8.48
CA ASN A 18 -0.68 -14.79 8.12
C ASN A 18 -1.83 -13.77 8.03
N ALA A 19 -1.88 -12.82 8.97
CA ALA A 19 -2.89 -11.75 8.96
C ALA A 19 -2.75 -10.84 7.74
N ILE A 20 -1.52 -10.44 7.39
CA ILE A 20 -1.24 -9.64 6.20
C ILE A 20 -1.65 -10.40 4.93
N GLU A 21 -1.26 -11.67 4.80
CA GLU A 21 -1.62 -12.49 3.65
C GLU A 21 -3.15 -12.63 3.52
N LEU A 22 -3.84 -12.89 4.63
CA LEU A 22 -5.30 -13.01 4.66
C LEU A 22 -5.98 -11.70 4.26
N ALA A 23 -5.54 -10.56 4.78
CA ALA A 23 -6.05 -9.24 4.41
C ALA A 23 -5.89 -8.96 2.91
N ARG A 24 -4.71 -9.23 2.35
CA ARG A 24 -4.44 -9.11 0.91
C ARG A 24 -5.34 -10.01 0.07
N ARG A 25 -5.58 -11.27 0.48
CA ARG A 25 -6.49 -12.20 -0.22
C ARG A 25 -7.91 -11.63 -0.33
N TRP A 26 -8.35 -10.92 0.70
CA TRP A 26 -9.68 -10.30 0.74
C TRP A 26 -9.70 -8.86 0.22
N ALA A 27 -8.59 -8.36 -0.30
CA ALA A 27 -8.42 -6.97 -0.73
C ALA A 27 -8.81 -5.97 0.39
N LYS A 28 -8.39 -6.24 1.62
CA LYS A 28 -8.52 -5.34 2.76
C LYS A 28 -7.17 -4.69 3.02
N PRO A 29 -7.12 -3.36 3.23
CA PRO A 29 -5.88 -2.71 3.62
C PRO A 29 -5.43 -3.22 4.99
N VAL A 30 -4.13 -3.34 5.17
CA VAL A 30 -3.52 -3.76 6.44
C VAL A 30 -2.40 -2.82 6.82
N ILE A 31 -2.44 -2.36 8.06
CA ILE A 31 -1.44 -1.45 8.64
C ILE A 31 -0.68 -2.23 9.71
N VAL A 32 0.65 -2.30 9.56
CA VAL A 32 1.52 -2.80 10.63
C VAL A 32 1.84 -1.64 11.55
N ALA A 33 1.54 -1.82 12.83
CA ALA A 33 1.57 -0.76 13.82
C ALA A 33 2.30 -1.18 15.08
N THR A 34 2.82 -0.18 15.81
CA THR A 34 3.48 -0.26 17.12
C THR A 34 4.87 -0.90 17.10
N GLN A 35 5.79 -0.30 17.84
CA GLN A 35 7.16 -0.76 18.05
C GLN A 35 7.97 -0.97 16.76
N VAL A 36 7.73 -0.15 15.73
CA VAL A 36 8.41 -0.31 14.43
C VAL A 36 9.79 0.33 14.46
N LEU A 37 9.91 1.57 14.93
CA LEU A 37 11.18 2.30 15.11
C LEU A 37 11.26 2.88 16.53
N GLU A 38 10.85 2.13 17.54
CA GLU A 38 10.62 2.60 18.92
C GLU A 38 11.84 3.26 19.54
N SER A 39 13.05 2.74 19.23
CA SER A 39 14.29 3.36 19.72
C SER A 39 14.47 4.81 19.27
N MET A 40 13.80 5.22 18.17
CA MET A 40 13.85 6.59 17.68
C MET A 40 13.01 7.58 18.49
N ILE A 41 12.32 7.15 19.53
CA ILE A 41 11.76 8.03 20.54
C ILE A 41 12.90 8.86 21.17
N ASP A 42 14.03 8.22 21.49
CA ASP A 42 15.16 8.82 22.19
C ASP A 42 16.46 8.87 21.35
N SER A 43 16.54 8.14 20.25
CA SER A 43 17.71 8.02 19.38
C SER A 43 17.47 8.63 17.99
N PRO A 44 18.46 9.32 17.40
CA PRO A 44 18.33 9.84 16.02
C PRO A 44 18.42 8.74 14.94
N ARG A 45 18.65 7.48 15.32
CA ARG A 45 18.78 6.34 14.41
C ARG A 45 18.11 5.11 15.02
N PRO A 46 17.44 4.28 14.20
CA PRO A 46 16.88 3.02 14.67
C PRO A 46 17.97 1.98 14.86
N THR A 47 17.64 0.92 15.56
CA THR A 47 18.43 -0.31 15.58
C THR A 47 18.36 -1.04 14.24
N ARG A 48 19.32 -1.94 13.99
CA ARG A 48 19.29 -2.80 12.80
C ARG A 48 18.07 -3.74 12.80
N ALA A 49 17.63 -4.20 13.97
CA ALA A 49 16.47 -5.06 14.11
C ALA A 49 15.20 -4.33 13.68
N GLU A 50 14.98 -3.10 14.16
CA GLU A 50 13.83 -2.27 13.78
C GLU A 50 13.80 -1.94 12.28
N ALA A 51 14.95 -1.59 11.70
CA ALA A 51 15.04 -1.37 10.26
C ALA A 51 14.68 -2.65 9.47
N SER A 52 15.10 -3.83 9.96
CA SER A 52 14.73 -5.12 9.38
C SER A 52 13.24 -5.42 9.53
N ASP A 53 12.63 -5.10 10.67
CA ASP A 53 11.20 -5.32 10.89
C ASP A 53 10.34 -4.42 10.02
N CYS A 54 10.71 -3.16 9.88
CA CYS A 54 10.06 -2.23 8.94
C CYS A 54 10.13 -2.77 7.50
N ALA A 55 11.29 -3.18 7.03
CA ALA A 55 11.46 -3.78 5.71
C ALA A 55 10.66 -5.08 5.55
N ASN A 56 10.63 -5.94 6.56
CA ASN A 56 9.85 -7.18 6.54
C ASN A 56 8.34 -6.91 6.45
N ALA A 57 7.81 -5.91 7.14
CA ALA A 57 6.40 -5.52 7.02
C ALA A 57 6.03 -5.17 5.57
N VAL A 58 6.89 -4.44 4.86
CA VAL A 58 6.73 -4.13 3.43
C VAL A 58 6.78 -5.39 2.58
N LEU A 59 7.77 -6.25 2.78
CA LEU A 59 7.94 -7.50 2.03
C LEU A 59 6.83 -8.52 2.29
N ASP A 60 6.25 -8.53 3.47
CA ASP A 60 5.06 -9.34 3.79
C ASP A 60 3.82 -8.84 3.05
N GLY A 61 3.84 -7.59 2.60
CA GLY A 61 2.79 -6.98 1.81
C GLY A 61 1.81 -6.13 2.60
N ALA A 62 2.25 -5.48 3.69
CA ALA A 62 1.47 -4.45 4.35
C ALA A 62 1.16 -3.28 3.39
N ASP A 63 0.03 -2.61 3.58
CA ASP A 63 -0.34 -1.43 2.81
C ASP A 63 0.26 -0.15 3.40
N ALA A 64 0.43 -0.12 4.71
CA ALA A 64 1.07 0.97 5.43
C ALA A 64 1.80 0.46 6.67
N VAL A 65 2.74 1.27 7.15
CA VAL A 65 3.44 1.09 8.44
C VAL A 65 3.17 2.33 9.28
N MET A 66 2.86 2.16 10.56
CA MET A 66 2.47 3.24 11.45
C MET A 66 3.57 3.54 12.48
N LEU A 67 3.82 4.82 12.68
CA LEU A 67 4.57 5.35 13.81
C LEU A 67 3.60 5.84 14.89
N SER A 68 3.93 5.67 16.13
CA SER A 68 3.12 6.05 17.30
C SER A 68 3.86 7.01 18.22
N GLY A 69 4.47 6.52 19.29
CA GLY A 69 5.26 7.29 20.23
C GLY A 69 6.44 8.00 19.59
N GLU A 70 7.03 7.38 18.57
CA GLU A 70 8.17 7.89 17.82
C GLU A 70 7.92 9.29 17.23
N THR A 71 6.66 9.57 16.85
CA THR A 71 6.27 10.86 16.26
C THR A 71 5.44 11.74 17.20
N SER A 72 4.71 11.16 18.17
CA SER A 72 3.83 11.92 19.05
C SER A 72 4.55 12.50 20.27
N VAL A 73 5.54 11.80 20.82
CA VAL A 73 6.30 12.20 22.01
C VAL A 73 7.81 12.09 21.84
N GLY A 74 8.28 11.52 20.73
CA GLY A 74 9.70 11.30 20.45
C GLY A 74 10.49 12.61 20.25
N LYS A 75 11.79 12.55 20.46
CA LYS A 75 12.71 13.68 20.28
C LYS A 75 13.04 13.97 18.81
N TYR A 76 12.83 12.99 17.91
CA TYR A 76 13.23 13.04 16.50
C TYR A 76 12.08 12.72 15.52
N PRO A 77 10.89 13.33 15.64
CA PRO A 77 9.71 12.93 14.90
C PRO A 77 9.88 13.01 13.38
N ILE A 78 10.49 14.09 12.90
CA ILE A 78 10.72 14.30 11.45
C ILE A 78 11.75 13.31 10.90
N ASP A 79 12.84 13.08 11.63
CA ASP A 79 13.88 12.15 11.21
C ASP A 79 13.37 10.71 11.23
N THR A 80 12.48 10.37 12.14
CA THR A 80 11.82 9.06 12.19
C THR A 80 10.97 8.81 10.95
N VAL A 81 10.12 9.76 10.58
CA VAL A 81 9.32 9.66 9.33
C VAL A 81 10.23 9.53 8.11
N LYS A 82 11.25 10.38 7.99
CA LYS A 82 12.22 10.31 6.88
C LYS A 82 12.98 8.98 6.84
N THR A 83 13.33 8.45 8.00
CA THR A 83 14.03 7.17 8.10
C THR A 83 13.14 6.02 7.68
N MET A 84 11.89 5.98 8.15
CA MET A 84 10.91 5.00 7.72
C MET A 84 10.67 5.07 6.21
N ALA A 85 10.47 6.27 5.65
CA ALA A 85 10.30 6.46 4.21
C ALA A 85 11.48 5.87 3.42
N ARG A 86 12.73 6.18 3.80
CA ARG A 86 13.92 5.62 3.13
C ARG A 86 14.00 4.10 3.22
N ILE A 87 13.61 3.50 4.35
CA ILE A 87 13.60 2.03 4.50
C ILE A 87 12.56 1.44 3.54
N ILE A 88 11.36 2.02 3.50
CA ILE A 88 10.27 1.57 2.63
C ILE A 88 10.68 1.71 1.15
N GLU A 89 11.13 2.89 0.73
CA GLU A 89 11.56 3.17 -0.65
C GLU A 89 12.66 2.19 -1.11
N SER A 90 13.71 2.03 -0.30
CA SER A 90 14.80 1.08 -0.60
C SER A 90 14.30 -0.37 -0.69
N THR A 91 13.35 -0.74 0.18
CA THR A 91 12.78 -2.10 0.19
C THR A 91 11.92 -2.33 -1.05
N GLU A 92 11.13 -1.35 -1.46
CA GLU A 92 10.29 -1.43 -2.66
C GLU A 92 11.12 -1.44 -3.94
N GLU A 93 12.13 -0.59 -4.04
CA GLU A 93 13.02 -0.52 -5.19
C GLU A 93 13.77 -1.84 -5.46
N HIS A 94 14.27 -2.47 -4.39
CA HIS A 94 15.16 -3.63 -4.51
C HIS A 94 14.50 -4.97 -4.13
N GLY A 95 13.32 -4.96 -3.52
CA GLY A 95 12.72 -6.13 -2.92
C GLY A 95 11.27 -6.43 -3.30
N LEU A 96 10.60 -5.60 -4.09
CA LEU A 96 9.18 -5.77 -4.40
C LEU A 96 8.84 -7.14 -5.01
N ASN A 97 9.76 -7.71 -5.77
CA ASN A 97 9.64 -9.05 -6.37
C ASN A 97 9.64 -10.19 -5.33
N ARG A 98 10.00 -9.91 -4.09
CA ARG A 98 9.97 -10.87 -2.95
C ARG A 98 8.63 -10.89 -2.24
N VAL A 99 7.76 -9.91 -2.47
CA VAL A 99 6.41 -9.92 -1.90
C VAL A 99 5.67 -11.15 -2.41
N PRO A 100 5.13 -12.01 -1.54
CA PRO A 100 4.52 -13.27 -1.96
C PRO A 100 3.38 -13.04 -2.96
N PRO A 101 3.35 -13.77 -4.08
CA PRO A 101 2.25 -13.66 -5.04
C PRO A 101 0.96 -14.12 -4.37
N LEU A 102 -0.17 -13.47 -4.74
CA LEU A 102 -1.48 -13.97 -4.32
C LEU A 102 -1.78 -15.28 -5.07
N GLY A 103 -1.52 -16.40 -4.44
CA GLY A 103 -1.68 -17.75 -5.01
C GLY A 103 -3.13 -18.16 -5.35
N SER A 104 -4.13 -17.33 -5.07
CA SER A 104 -5.54 -17.64 -5.28
C SER A 104 -6.05 -17.16 -6.65
N LYS A 105 -6.85 -18.01 -7.33
CA LYS A 105 -7.59 -17.59 -8.52
C LYS A 105 -8.63 -16.51 -8.16
N PRO A 106 -8.88 -15.53 -9.05
CA PRO A 106 -9.94 -14.56 -8.85
C PRO A 106 -11.31 -15.26 -8.72
N ARG A 107 -12.07 -14.89 -7.67
CA ARG A 107 -13.40 -15.46 -7.42
C ARG A 107 -14.54 -14.55 -7.89
N THR A 108 -14.23 -13.36 -8.37
CA THR A 108 -15.21 -12.36 -8.80
C THR A 108 -14.80 -11.78 -10.14
N ARG A 109 -15.79 -11.24 -10.89
CA ARG A 109 -15.55 -10.55 -12.17
C ARG A 109 -14.55 -9.42 -12.00
N GLY A 110 -14.72 -8.53 -11.00
CA GLY A 110 -13.80 -7.43 -10.73
C GLY A 110 -12.38 -7.90 -10.39
N GLY A 111 -12.26 -9.03 -9.66
CA GLY A 111 -10.95 -9.63 -9.39
C GLY A 111 -10.27 -10.19 -10.64
N ALA A 112 -11.03 -10.76 -11.58
CA ALA A 112 -10.51 -11.26 -12.85
C ALA A 112 -10.04 -10.10 -13.75
N ILE A 113 -10.85 -9.06 -13.87
CA ILE A 113 -10.55 -7.87 -14.68
C ILE A 113 -9.29 -7.16 -14.15
N THR A 114 -9.20 -6.92 -12.84
CA THR A 114 -8.05 -6.23 -12.25
C THR A 114 -6.76 -7.03 -12.37
N ARG A 115 -6.82 -8.36 -12.27
CA ARG A 115 -5.66 -9.23 -12.53
C ARG A 115 -5.21 -9.13 -13.98
N ALA A 116 -6.14 -9.27 -14.92
CA ALA A 116 -5.83 -9.13 -16.35
C ALA A 116 -5.22 -7.77 -16.67
N ALA A 117 -5.76 -6.69 -16.09
CA ALA A 117 -5.22 -5.33 -16.28
C ALA A 117 -3.75 -5.22 -15.81
N VAL A 118 -3.41 -5.80 -14.66
CA VAL A 118 -2.01 -5.80 -14.17
C VAL A 118 -1.11 -6.62 -15.08
N GLU A 119 -1.55 -7.83 -15.50
CA GLU A 119 -0.79 -8.70 -16.40
C GLU A 119 -0.55 -8.04 -17.77
N ILE A 120 -1.58 -7.43 -18.35
CA ILE A 120 -1.50 -6.69 -19.62
C ILE A 120 -0.56 -5.49 -19.49
N ALA A 121 -0.67 -4.70 -18.41
CA ALA A 121 0.18 -3.55 -18.18
C ALA A 121 1.67 -3.94 -18.05
N ASP A 122 1.96 -5.06 -17.42
CA ASP A 122 3.33 -5.58 -17.29
C ASP A 122 3.85 -6.08 -18.64
N GLN A 123 3.05 -6.82 -19.42
CA GLN A 123 3.43 -7.35 -20.74
C GLN A 123 3.66 -6.28 -21.79
N LEU A 124 2.84 -5.23 -21.79
CA LEU A 124 2.91 -4.13 -22.75
C LEU A 124 3.87 -3.01 -22.31
N ASP A 125 4.52 -3.17 -21.17
CA ASP A 125 5.33 -2.13 -20.53
C ASP A 125 4.59 -0.78 -20.44
N ALA A 126 3.30 -0.83 -20.04
CA ALA A 126 2.46 0.36 -19.94
C ALA A 126 3.06 1.38 -18.94
N ALA A 127 2.86 2.67 -19.22
CA ALA A 127 3.34 3.74 -18.35
C ALA A 127 2.67 3.71 -16.96
N CYS A 128 1.35 3.41 -16.93
CA CYS A 128 0.56 3.34 -15.69
C CYS A 128 -0.71 2.51 -15.90
N ILE A 129 -1.41 2.25 -14.80
CA ILE A 129 -2.76 1.67 -14.79
C ILE A 129 -3.72 2.75 -14.26
N CYS A 130 -4.79 3.04 -15.01
CA CYS A 130 -5.83 3.97 -14.61
C CYS A 130 -7.11 3.21 -14.27
N THR A 131 -7.77 3.58 -13.16
CA THR A 131 -9.04 2.99 -12.77
C THR A 131 -10.00 4.05 -12.25
N PHE A 132 -11.27 3.96 -12.64
CA PHE A 132 -12.35 4.77 -12.09
C PHE A 132 -13.10 3.96 -11.04
N THR A 133 -13.41 4.60 -9.91
CA THR A 133 -14.11 3.94 -8.81
C THR A 133 -14.89 4.95 -7.96
N GLN A 134 -16.10 4.60 -7.57
CA GLN A 134 -16.87 5.38 -6.61
C GLN A 134 -16.65 4.93 -5.17
N SER A 135 -16.35 3.64 -4.96
CA SER A 135 -16.20 3.02 -3.63
C SER A 135 -14.77 2.63 -3.27
N GLY A 136 -13.80 2.80 -4.19
CA GLY A 136 -12.43 2.32 -4.01
C GLY A 136 -12.23 0.83 -4.31
N ASP A 137 -13.29 0.07 -4.68
CA ASP A 137 -13.19 -1.39 -4.84
C ASP A 137 -12.18 -1.81 -5.92
N SER A 138 -12.19 -1.14 -7.08
CA SER A 138 -11.22 -1.43 -8.16
C SER A 138 -9.79 -1.11 -7.73
N ALA A 139 -9.58 0.02 -7.06
CA ALA A 139 -8.26 0.42 -6.56
C ALA A 139 -7.70 -0.57 -5.56
N ARG A 140 -8.47 -0.98 -4.54
CA ARG A 140 -8.01 -1.97 -3.55
C ARG A 140 -7.73 -3.35 -4.16
N ARG A 141 -8.46 -3.74 -5.22
CA ARG A 141 -8.21 -4.98 -5.97
C ARG A 141 -6.93 -4.92 -6.79
N LEU A 142 -6.58 -3.76 -7.33
CA LEU A 142 -5.30 -3.52 -8.00
C LEU A 142 -4.16 -3.49 -6.98
N SER A 143 -4.30 -2.71 -5.90
CA SER A 143 -3.31 -2.57 -4.84
C SER A 143 -2.84 -3.92 -4.29
N ARG A 144 -3.77 -4.85 -3.96
CA ARG A 144 -3.42 -6.16 -3.41
C ARG A 144 -2.53 -7.02 -4.32
N LEU A 145 -2.51 -6.74 -5.61
CA LEU A 145 -1.69 -7.45 -6.60
C LEU A 145 -0.25 -6.94 -6.64
N ARG A 146 0.02 -5.81 -5.99
CA ARG A 146 1.35 -5.15 -5.96
C ARG A 146 1.91 -4.94 -7.36
N PRO A 147 1.18 -4.24 -8.27
CA PRO A 147 1.63 -4.02 -9.62
C PRO A 147 2.94 -3.23 -9.64
N LYS A 148 3.82 -3.53 -10.59
CA LYS A 148 5.07 -2.78 -10.81
C LYS A 148 4.82 -1.40 -11.41
N LYS A 149 3.70 -1.25 -12.11
CA LYS A 149 3.32 0.01 -12.74
C LYS A 149 2.53 0.88 -11.77
N PRO A 150 2.72 2.21 -11.76
CA PRO A 150 1.93 3.12 -10.94
C PRO A 150 0.44 2.98 -11.25
N VAL A 151 -0.38 3.06 -10.19
CA VAL A 151 -1.84 2.95 -10.32
C VAL A 151 -2.48 4.29 -9.95
N PHE A 152 -3.15 4.93 -10.88
CA PHE A 152 -3.94 6.13 -10.67
C PHE A 152 -5.41 5.75 -10.51
N ALA A 153 -6.01 6.14 -9.39
CA ALA A 153 -7.41 5.85 -9.08
C ALA A 153 -8.24 7.13 -9.07
N PHE A 154 -9.14 7.24 -10.02
CA PHE A 154 -10.00 8.41 -10.22
C PHE A 154 -11.33 8.20 -9.53
N THR A 155 -11.75 9.15 -8.70
CA THR A 155 -13.04 9.10 -8.00
C THR A 155 -13.70 10.48 -7.92
N PRO A 156 -15.03 10.57 -8.04
CA PRO A 156 -15.77 11.80 -7.78
C PRO A 156 -16.13 11.98 -6.30
N VAL A 157 -15.74 11.02 -5.43
CA VAL A 157 -16.15 10.97 -4.03
C VAL A 157 -14.94 11.25 -3.13
N GLU A 158 -14.96 12.38 -2.42
CA GLU A 158 -13.86 12.84 -1.56
C GLU A 158 -13.52 11.85 -0.43
N SER A 159 -14.53 11.27 0.22
CA SER A 159 -14.30 10.25 1.25
C SER A 159 -13.63 8.99 0.70
N THR A 160 -13.92 8.62 -0.54
CA THR A 160 -13.26 7.50 -1.23
C THR A 160 -11.82 7.84 -1.60
N LEU A 161 -11.55 9.07 -2.04
CA LEU A 161 -10.18 9.56 -2.29
C LEU A 161 -9.34 9.41 -1.02
N ASN A 162 -9.82 9.92 0.11
CA ASN A 162 -9.13 9.82 1.39
C ASN A 162 -8.91 8.36 1.83
N TYR A 163 -9.92 7.50 1.66
CA TYR A 163 -9.81 6.08 1.96
C TYR A 163 -8.75 5.37 1.09
N MET A 164 -8.70 5.70 -0.19
CA MET A 164 -7.73 5.10 -1.13
C MET A 164 -6.29 5.49 -0.84
N SER A 165 -6.03 6.58 -0.13
CA SER A 165 -4.69 6.99 0.29
C SER A 165 -4.01 5.98 1.24
N LEU A 166 -4.77 5.08 1.84
CA LEU A 166 -4.25 3.98 2.68
C LEU A 166 -3.84 2.74 1.87
N PHE A 167 -4.10 2.69 0.57
CA PHE A 167 -3.81 1.52 -0.25
C PHE A 167 -2.42 1.61 -0.86
N TRP A 168 -1.67 0.55 -0.73
CA TRP A 168 -0.35 0.46 -1.31
C TRP A 168 -0.35 0.77 -2.81
N GLY A 169 0.55 1.65 -3.23
CA GLY A 169 0.81 1.96 -4.64
C GLY A 169 -0.33 2.66 -5.37
N ILE A 170 -1.38 3.09 -4.67
CA ILE A 170 -2.48 3.84 -5.27
C ILE A 170 -2.22 5.34 -5.17
N ARG A 171 -2.35 6.03 -6.30
CA ARG A 171 -2.37 7.50 -6.40
C ARG A 171 -3.80 7.95 -6.66
N PRO A 172 -4.55 8.34 -5.60
CA PRO A 172 -5.93 8.73 -5.76
C PRO A 172 -6.04 10.16 -6.28
N LEU A 173 -6.97 10.38 -7.23
CA LEU A 173 -7.22 11.68 -7.84
C LEU A 173 -8.72 11.98 -7.82
N LEU A 174 -9.07 13.18 -7.36
CA LEU A 174 -10.43 13.68 -7.40
C LEU A 174 -10.74 14.18 -8.81
N VAL A 175 -11.88 13.74 -9.36
CA VAL A 175 -12.39 14.15 -10.66
C VAL A 175 -13.88 14.41 -10.58
N GLU A 176 -14.44 15.11 -11.56
CA GLU A 176 -15.88 15.25 -11.68
C GLU A 176 -16.51 13.92 -12.12
N PHE A 177 -17.76 13.71 -11.72
CA PHE A 177 -18.51 12.55 -12.19
C PHE A 177 -18.70 12.63 -13.71
N ALA A 178 -18.39 11.55 -14.41
CA ALA A 178 -18.55 11.45 -15.86
C ALA A 178 -19.40 10.22 -16.21
N GLU A 179 -20.43 10.44 -17.02
CA GLU A 179 -21.33 9.38 -17.51
C GLU A 179 -20.75 8.64 -18.71
N HIS A 180 -19.92 9.32 -19.50
CA HIS A 180 -19.39 8.78 -20.76
C HIS A 180 -17.90 8.49 -20.68
N THR A 181 -17.48 7.37 -21.30
CA THR A 181 -16.10 6.92 -21.35
C THR A 181 -15.15 7.98 -21.96
N ASP A 182 -15.59 8.70 -23.00
CA ASP A 182 -14.77 9.73 -23.63
C ASP A 182 -14.44 10.87 -22.66
N THR A 183 -15.40 11.26 -21.82
CA THR A 183 -15.18 12.26 -20.77
C THR A 183 -14.23 11.74 -19.71
N MET A 184 -14.35 10.46 -19.32
CA MET A 184 -13.41 9.81 -18.38
C MET A 184 -11.98 9.82 -18.95
N THR A 185 -11.81 9.45 -20.22
CA THR A 185 -10.50 9.43 -20.88
C THR A 185 -9.87 10.82 -20.92
N ALA A 186 -10.65 11.85 -21.29
CA ALA A 186 -10.17 13.24 -21.28
C ALA A 186 -9.77 13.73 -19.87
N GLN A 187 -10.48 13.29 -18.83
CA GLN A 187 -10.09 13.59 -17.44
C GLN A 187 -8.76 12.92 -17.06
N VAL A 188 -8.53 11.66 -17.48
CA VAL A 188 -7.27 10.96 -17.27
C VAL A 188 -6.12 11.72 -17.90
N ASP A 189 -6.21 12.02 -19.19
CA ASP A 189 -5.16 12.71 -19.93
C ASP A 189 -4.78 14.04 -19.26
N ARG A 190 -5.79 14.86 -18.94
CA ARG A 190 -5.56 16.13 -18.25
C ARG A 190 -4.89 15.94 -16.89
N LYS A 191 -5.42 15.02 -16.05
CA LYS A 191 -4.91 14.82 -14.69
C LYS A 191 -3.52 14.20 -14.66
N LEU A 192 -3.19 13.31 -15.58
CA LEU A 192 -1.85 12.74 -15.67
C LEU A 192 -0.83 13.81 -16.12
N LEU A 193 -1.19 14.68 -17.08
CA LEU A 193 -0.32 15.78 -17.49
C LEU A 193 -0.11 16.84 -16.39
N GLU A 194 -1.10 17.07 -15.52
CA GLU A 194 -0.99 17.98 -14.38
C GLU A 194 -0.10 17.45 -13.24
N ASN A 195 0.03 16.13 -13.11
CA ASN A 195 0.72 15.48 -11.98
C ASN A 195 2.06 14.80 -12.36
N GLY A 196 2.51 14.94 -13.59
CA GLY A 196 3.84 14.53 -14.05
C GLY A 196 3.91 13.09 -14.48
#